data_1d0cfa2dd3be555d00f17542f0bdff0b
#
_entry.id   1d0cfa2dd3be555d00f17542f0bdff0b
#
_cell.length_a   1.000
_cell.length_b   1.000
_cell.length_c   1.000
_cell.angle_alpha   90.00
_cell.angle_beta   90.00
_cell.angle_gamma   90.00
#
_symmetry.space_group_name_H-M   'P 1'
#
loop_
_entity.id
_entity.type
_entity.pdbx_description
1 polymer ?
#
loop_
_entity_poly.entity_id
_entity_poly.type
_entity_poly.pdbx_seq_one_letter_code
_entity_poly.pdbx_strand_id
1 'polypeptide(L)'
;MDRSRRQGTANAARPATTPPASSRLTVRKHKNRRRPGSVWSRLPKSGAITDACGRALRRSLPAVAAVAALGVIGGGGWAGYRWLTTSPRFAITAITIAGTHHAAPEDLRAQLPIHPGDNVFAGLAGVSRAVRANPWVAGAEVHRILPHTIAIEIREHAAAAIVALGELYLADASGHPFKRAELETGEGEGLPIITGIERTSYAANPDAAAATVREAIAAWSSWQSAVRPAIGEVHVDPHGAVTLHTYDPAIAIQLGAVGTPDARDAPDAPGGPSATFGARMHTFDAAWAGLNDAERARTRAIHVGARPDHVTVAFAKD
;
A
#
# COMPACT_ATOMS: atom_id res chain seq x y z
N MET A 1 31.31 -0.63 43.56
CA MET A 1 31.61 0.59 44.35
C MET A 1 30.29 0.98 44.95
N ASP A 2 30.09 0.78 46.09
CA ASP A 2 30.65 0.90 47.40
C ASP A 2 29.63 1.64 48.27
N ARG A 3 29.20 0.92 49.27
CA ARG A 3 29.14 1.24 50.68
C ARG A 3 28.24 2.42 51.09
N SER A 4 27.54 2.43 52.14
CA SER A 4 27.51 1.65 53.38
C SER A 4 26.63 2.38 54.38
N ARG A 5 25.88 1.65 55.19
CA ARG A 5 26.02 1.55 56.67
C ARG A 5 25.80 2.87 57.43
N ARG A 6 25.09 2.95 58.50
CA ARG A 6 25.04 2.18 59.79
C ARG A 6 23.90 2.77 60.63
N GLN A 7 23.12 2.02 61.39
CA GLN A 7 23.32 1.63 62.78
C GLN A 7 23.38 2.85 63.76
N GLY A 8 22.62 2.87 64.78
CA GLY A 8 22.69 2.15 65.99
C GLY A 8 21.72 2.78 67.01
N THR A 9 21.12 1.98 67.77
CA THR A 9 21.37 1.58 69.19
C THR A 9 20.97 2.63 70.21
N ALA A 10 20.03 2.34 70.99
CA ALA A 10 20.02 1.48 72.20
C ALA A 10 19.87 2.28 73.48
N ASN A 11 19.08 1.74 74.32
CA ASN A 11 19.26 1.55 75.74
C ASN A 11 18.60 2.55 76.72
N ALA A 12 17.83 2.10 77.51
CA ALA A 12 17.85 1.47 78.85
C ALA A 12 17.38 2.40 79.97
N ALA A 13 16.57 2.00 80.77
CA ALA A 13 16.63 1.43 82.07
C ALA A 13 15.56 1.98 83.04
N ARG A 14 14.98 1.07 83.73
CA ARG A 14 14.18 1.15 84.95
C ARG A 14 15.03 1.78 86.15
N PRO A 15 14.40 2.17 87.30
CA PRO A 15 13.78 1.19 88.21
C PRO A 15 12.61 1.68 89.11
N ALA A 16 12.10 0.69 89.77
CA ALA A 16 11.09 0.52 90.74
C ALA A 16 11.14 1.43 92.00
N THR A 17 9.96 1.55 92.62
CA THR A 17 9.78 1.39 94.08
C THR A 17 8.29 1.18 94.46
N THR A 18 8.07 0.19 95.30
CA THR A 18 6.84 -0.18 96.02
C THR A 18 7.06 0.15 97.48
N PRO A 19 6.16 -0.04 98.46
CA PRO A 19 4.76 0.20 98.72
C PRO A 19 4.47 1.10 99.94
N PRO A 20 3.41 1.10 100.74
CA PRO A 20 2.69 -0.02 101.34
C PRO A 20 1.13 0.10 101.53
N ALA A 21 0.62 -0.95 102.03
CA ALA A 21 -0.71 -1.32 102.35
C ALA A 21 -1.46 -0.45 103.44
N SER A 22 -2.79 -0.44 103.29
CA SER A 22 -3.66 -0.55 104.48
C SER A 22 -5.03 -1.15 104.04
N SER A 23 -5.37 -2.19 104.74
CA SER A 23 -6.58 -2.94 104.82
C SER A 23 -7.78 -2.09 105.21
N ARG A 24 -8.91 -2.36 104.65
CA ARG A 24 -10.14 -2.58 105.41
C ARG A 24 -11.22 -3.28 104.60
N LEU A 25 -11.78 -4.20 105.27
CA LEU A 25 -12.76 -5.19 105.07
C LEU A 25 -14.11 -4.70 104.54
N THR A 26 -14.73 -5.60 103.74
CA THR A 26 -16.17 -6.02 103.65
C THR A 26 -17.21 -5.04 103.21
N VAL A 27 -17.92 -5.42 102.15
CA VAL A 27 -19.30 -5.92 102.29
C VAL A 27 -19.68 -6.60 100.94
N ARG A 28 -20.03 -7.83 101.12
CA ARG A 28 -20.65 -8.70 100.11
C ARG A 28 -22.08 -8.20 99.89
N LYS A 29 -22.37 -7.78 98.63
CA LYS A 29 -23.83 -7.63 98.28
C LYS A 29 -24.06 -8.18 96.85
N HIS A 30 -24.75 -9.29 96.94
CA HIS A 30 -25.75 -9.87 96.08
C HIS A 30 -25.75 -9.57 94.54
N LYS A 31 -25.61 -10.68 93.87
CA LYS A 31 -26.32 -11.14 92.68
C LYS A 31 -27.17 -10.07 92.00
N ASN A 32 -26.72 -9.55 90.91
CA ASN A 32 -27.61 -9.01 89.89
C ASN A 32 -27.87 -10.08 88.86
N ARG A 33 -29.10 -10.64 88.88
CA ARG A 33 -29.64 -11.53 87.87
C ARG A 33 -29.56 -10.81 86.53
N ARG A 34 -28.74 -11.30 85.62
CA ARG A 34 -28.83 -10.95 84.19
C ARG A 34 -30.20 -11.36 83.71
N ARG A 35 -31.06 -10.41 83.46
CA ARG A 35 -32.26 -10.64 82.65
C ARG A 35 -31.86 -11.09 81.28
N PRO A 36 -32.41 -12.14 80.69
CA PRO A 36 -32.20 -12.48 79.33
C PRO A 36 -32.65 -11.31 78.46
N GLY A 37 -31.72 -10.65 77.76
CA GLY A 37 -32.09 -9.61 76.86
C GLY A 37 -32.99 -10.21 75.79
N SER A 38 -34.17 -9.63 75.67
CA SER A 38 -35.17 -10.01 74.66
C SER A 38 -34.47 -10.04 73.26
N VAL A 39 -34.60 -11.15 72.57
CA VAL A 39 -34.08 -11.34 71.20
C VAL A 39 -34.65 -10.27 70.28
N TRP A 40 -35.80 -9.66 70.67
CA TRP A 40 -36.44 -8.56 69.94
C TRP A 40 -35.69 -7.20 69.96
N SER A 41 -34.71 -7.02 70.90
CA SER A 41 -33.91 -5.79 70.95
C SER A 41 -32.81 -5.75 69.91
N ARG A 42 -32.58 -6.83 69.14
CA ARG A 42 -31.58 -6.91 68.06
C ARG A 42 -32.15 -6.64 66.65
N LEU A 43 -33.47 -6.46 66.56
CA LEU A 43 -34.09 -6.05 65.31
C LEU A 43 -33.71 -4.58 65.05
N PRO A 44 -33.10 -4.26 63.92
CA PRO A 44 -32.85 -2.88 63.60
C PRO A 44 -34.15 -2.15 63.48
N LYS A 45 -34.23 -0.97 64.14
CA LYS A 45 -35.42 -0.11 64.08
C LYS A 45 -35.77 0.13 62.62
N SER A 46 -37.06 0.00 62.29
CA SER A 46 -37.56 0.14 60.91
C SER A 46 -37.04 1.39 60.19
N GLY A 47 -36.81 2.48 60.92
CA GLY A 47 -36.20 3.69 60.37
C GLY A 47 -34.74 3.54 59.91
N ALA A 48 -33.93 2.64 60.54
CA ALA A 48 -32.56 2.42 60.11
C ALA A 48 -32.45 1.63 58.82
N ILE A 49 -33.45 0.76 58.54
CA ILE A 49 -33.55 -0.01 57.29
C ILE A 49 -33.95 0.93 56.14
N THR A 50 -34.94 1.81 56.39
CA THR A 50 -35.40 2.78 55.37
C THR A 50 -34.30 3.79 55.03
N ASP A 51 -33.52 4.27 56.02
CA ASP A 51 -32.42 5.18 55.81
C ASP A 51 -31.23 4.50 55.12
N ALA A 52 -30.95 3.25 55.39
CA ALA A 52 -29.93 2.46 54.72
C ALA A 52 -30.30 2.18 53.26
N CYS A 53 -31.52 1.77 52.99
CA CYS A 53 -32.06 1.61 51.65
C CYS A 53 -32.08 2.92 50.85
N GLY A 54 -32.49 4.03 51.48
CA GLY A 54 -32.49 5.35 50.86
C GLY A 54 -31.07 5.83 50.46
N ARG A 55 -30.10 5.57 51.34
CA ARG A 55 -28.68 5.89 51.05
C ARG A 55 -28.09 4.97 49.97
N ALA A 56 -28.39 3.69 49.98
CA ALA A 56 -27.97 2.75 48.94
C ALA A 56 -28.58 3.13 47.60
N LEU A 57 -29.88 3.45 47.55
CA LEU A 57 -30.57 3.89 46.34
C LEU A 57 -29.99 5.19 45.79
N ARG A 58 -29.73 6.19 46.66
CA ARG A 58 -29.09 7.45 46.21
C ARG A 58 -27.65 7.26 45.67
N ARG A 59 -26.91 6.29 46.20
CA ARG A 59 -25.55 5.95 45.74
C ARG A 59 -25.57 5.17 44.44
N SER A 60 -26.60 4.32 44.23
CA SER A 60 -26.75 3.55 42.97
C SER A 60 -27.36 4.37 41.83
N LEU A 61 -28.12 5.45 42.16
CA LEU A 61 -28.78 6.28 41.15
C LEU A 61 -27.85 6.77 40.03
N PRO A 62 -26.66 7.31 40.31
CA PRO A 62 -25.76 7.75 39.25
C PRO A 62 -25.23 6.56 38.41
N ALA A 63 -24.99 5.41 39.00
CA ALA A 63 -24.58 4.22 38.27
C ALA A 63 -25.70 3.70 37.37
N VAL A 64 -26.94 3.65 37.87
CA VAL A 64 -28.13 3.26 37.09
C VAL A 64 -28.38 4.28 35.97
N ALA A 65 -28.23 5.57 36.25
CA ALA A 65 -28.35 6.62 35.24
C ALA A 65 -27.27 6.50 34.15
N ALA A 66 -26.03 6.19 34.55
CA ALA A 66 -24.92 5.97 33.58
C ALA A 66 -25.20 4.73 32.70
N VAL A 67 -25.66 3.61 33.28
CA VAL A 67 -26.00 2.41 32.52
C VAL A 67 -27.20 2.68 31.59
N ALA A 68 -28.20 3.41 32.08
CA ALA A 68 -29.36 3.79 31.27
C ALA A 68 -28.92 4.72 30.10
N ALA A 69 -28.07 5.70 30.38
CA ALA A 69 -27.51 6.58 29.32
C ALA A 69 -26.71 5.79 28.28
N LEU A 70 -25.85 4.87 28.70
CA LEU A 70 -25.13 3.97 27.81
C LEU A 70 -26.07 3.08 26.98
N GLY A 71 -27.15 2.59 27.60
CA GLY A 71 -28.20 1.83 26.92
C GLY A 71 -28.95 2.64 25.87
N VAL A 72 -29.27 3.91 26.16
CA VAL A 72 -29.90 4.82 25.20
C VAL A 72 -28.96 5.18 24.06
N ILE A 73 -27.69 5.49 24.36
CA ILE A 73 -26.69 5.80 23.34
C ILE A 73 -26.43 4.57 22.47
N GLY A 74 -26.20 3.42 23.06
CA GLY A 74 -25.97 2.17 22.34
C GLY A 74 -27.19 1.71 21.54
N GLY A 75 -28.36 1.71 22.13
CA GLY A 75 -29.61 1.35 21.47
C GLY A 75 -30.01 2.34 20.38
N GLY A 76 -29.90 3.63 20.66
CA GLY A 76 -30.14 4.70 19.68
C GLY A 76 -29.15 4.67 18.52
N GLY A 77 -27.87 4.46 18.82
CA GLY A 77 -26.82 4.30 17.81
C GLY A 77 -27.07 3.08 16.93
N TRP A 78 -27.42 1.93 17.53
CA TRP A 78 -27.76 0.72 16.79
C TRP A 78 -29.02 0.88 15.93
N ALA A 79 -30.06 1.49 16.47
CA ALA A 79 -31.30 1.76 15.74
C ALA A 79 -31.07 2.72 14.57
N GLY A 80 -30.27 3.77 14.79
CA GLY A 80 -29.85 4.71 13.74
C GLY A 80 -29.04 4.03 12.64
N TYR A 81 -28.06 3.22 13.02
CA TYR A 81 -27.27 2.43 12.06
C TYR A 81 -28.17 1.49 11.26
N ARG A 82 -29.05 0.75 11.93
CA ARG A 82 -29.99 -0.15 11.26
C ARG A 82 -30.91 0.61 10.30
N TRP A 83 -31.42 1.76 10.71
CA TRP A 83 -32.26 2.60 9.85
C TRP A 83 -31.47 3.08 8.62
N LEU A 84 -30.24 3.56 8.77
CA LEU A 84 -29.40 3.97 7.65
C LEU A 84 -29.19 2.81 6.66
N THR A 85 -28.88 1.62 7.18
CA THR A 85 -28.53 0.46 6.34
C THR A 85 -29.73 -0.26 5.73
N THR A 86 -30.95 0.00 6.21
CA THR A 86 -32.17 -0.66 5.70
C THR A 86 -33.18 0.30 5.05
N SER A 87 -32.95 1.61 5.16
CA SER A 87 -33.89 2.59 4.62
C SER A 87 -33.84 2.64 3.08
N PRO A 88 -35.01 2.56 2.40
CA PRO A 88 -35.10 2.71 0.95
C PRO A 88 -34.58 4.07 0.42
N ARG A 89 -34.48 5.07 1.29
CA ARG A 89 -33.94 6.39 0.92
C ARG A 89 -32.47 6.35 0.55
N PHE A 90 -31.75 5.32 0.98
CA PHE A 90 -30.35 5.09 0.70
C PHE A 90 -30.11 3.93 -0.25
N ALA A 91 -31.16 3.51 -0.96
CA ALA A 91 -31.03 2.53 -2.02
C ALA A 91 -30.29 3.13 -3.20
N ILE A 92 -29.30 2.42 -3.74
CA ILE A 92 -28.53 2.82 -4.90
C ILE A 92 -29.48 2.90 -6.10
N THR A 93 -29.56 4.07 -6.71
CA THR A 93 -30.33 4.30 -7.96
C THR A 93 -29.41 4.53 -9.15
N ALA A 94 -28.19 4.99 -8.92
CA ALA A 94 -27.22 5.26 -9.97
C ALA A 94 -25.82 4.78 -9.59
N ILE A 95 -25.14 4.17 -10.54
CA ILE A 95 -23.71 3.83 -10.47
C ILE A 95 -23.04 4.52 -11.65
N THR A 96 -22.19 5.51 -11.38
CA THR A 96 -21.43 6.21 -12.41
C THR A 96 -20.00 5.68 -12.44
N ILE A 97 -19.51 5.40 -13.64
CA ILE A 97 -18.14 4.95 -13.90
C ILE A 97 -17.53 6.00 -14.82
N ALA A 98 -16.37 6.52 -14.42
CA ALA A 98 -15.63 7.55 -15.15
C ALA A 98 -14.14 7.20 -15.26
N GLY A 99 -13.44 7.75 -16.26
CA GLY A 99 -11.99 7.55 -16.46
C GLY A 99 -11.65 6.30 -17.25
N THR A 100 -12.62 5.72 -17.98
CA THR A 100 -12.40 4.56 -18.85
C THR A 100 -12.19 5.01 -20.29
N HIS A 101 -11.21 4.36 -20.97
CA HIS A 101 -10.90 4.54 -22.38
C HIS A 101 -10.88 3.19 -23.11
N HIS A 102 -10.26 2.17 -22.52
CA HIS A 102 -10.13 0.81 -23.07
C HIS A 102 -11.09 -0.17 -22.39
N ALA A 103 -11.32 -0.03 -21.09
CA ALA A 103 -12.26 -0.88 -20.39
C ALA A 103 -13.70 -0.42 -20.66
N ALA A 104 -14.54 -1.31 -21.18
CA ALA A 104 -15.96 -1.00 -21.42
C ALA A 104 -16.68 -0.79 -20.07
N PRO A 105 -17.37 0.35 -19.86
CA PRO A 105 -18.07 0.61 -18.60
C PRO A 105 -19.15 -0.42 -18.27
N GLU A 106 -19.76 -1.03 -19.29
CA GLU A 106 -20.77 -2.07 -19.16
C GLU A 106 -20.20 -3.35 -18.58
N ASP A 107 -19.02 -3.77 -19.04
CA ASP A 107 -18.34 -4.98 -18.56
C ASP A 107 -17.91 -4.81 -17.11
N LEU A 108 -17.41 -3.63 -16.78
CA LEU A 108 -17.05 -3.28 -15.40
C LEU A 108 -18.30 -3.29 -14.51
N ARG A 109 -19.42 -2.70 -14.98
CA ARG A 109 -20.66 -2.66 -14.22
C ARG A 109 -21.23 -4.06 -13.97
N ALA A 110 -21.14 -4.96 -14.96
CA ALA A 110 -21.62 -6.33 -14.84
C ALA A 110 -20.84 -7.15 -13.77
N GLN A 111 -19.60 -6.78 -13.50
CA GLN A 111 -18.73 -7.46 -12.53
C GLN A 111 -18.87 -6.89 -11.11
N LEU A 112 -19.62 -5.80 -10.92
CA LEU A 112 -19.75 -5.18 -9.60
C LEU A 112 -20.58 -6.06 -8.67
N PRO A 113 -20.18 -6.21 -7.39
CA PRO A 113 -20.95 -6.92 -6.38
C PRO A 113 -22.06 -6.05 -5.77
N ILE A 114 -22.44 -4.97 -6.44
CA ILE A 114 -23.51 -4.05 -6.03
C ILE A 114 -24.47 -3.82 -7.19
N HIS A 115 -25.76 -3.69 -6.85
CA HIS A 115 -26.82 -3.51 -7.84
C HIS A 115 -27.73 -2.33 -7.45
N PRO A 116 -28.47 -1.76 -8.42
CA PRO A 116 -29.55 -0.84 -8.10
C PRO A 116 -30.52 -1.49 -7.11
N GLY A 117 -30.87 -0.77 -6.05
CA GLY A 117 -31.66 -1.29 -4.93
C GLY A 117 -30.87 -1.65 -3.68
N ASP A 118 -29.57 -1.93 -3.78
CA ASP A 118 -28.72 -2.15 -2.63
C ASP A 118 -28.54 -0.86 -1.83
N ASN A 119 -28.22 -1.00 -0.55
CA ASN A 119 -28.02 0.18 0.30
C ASN A 119 -26.64 0.85 0.03
N VAL A 120 -26.61 2.17 -0.12
CA VAL A 120 -25.38 2.94 -0.38
C VAL A 120 -24.32 2.78 0.71
N PHE A 121 -24.70 2.41 1.93
CA PHE A 121 -23.78 2.13 3.04
C PHE A 121 -23.29 0.68 3.07
N ALA A 122 -23.69 -0.18 2.12
CA ALA A 122 -23.12 -1.50 1.97
C ALA A 122 -21.60 -1.43 1.72
N GLY A 123 -20.89 -2.50 2.02
CA GLY A 123 -19.43 -2.53 1.95
C GLY A 123 -18.90 -2.34 0.54
N LEU A 124 -18.19 -1.25 0.27
CA LEU A 124 -17.60 -0.93 -1.04
C LEU A 124 -16.24 -1.60 -1.30
N ALA A 125 -15.66 -2.30 -0.31
CA ALA A 125 -14.39 -2.98 -0.49
C ALA A 125 -14.41 -4.04 -1.61
N GLY A 126 -15.55 -4.71 -1.81
CA GLY A 126 -15.77 -5.63 -2.91
C GLY A 126 -15.78 -4.95 -4.29
N VAL A 127 -16.32 -3.74 -4.37
CA VAL A 127 -16.43 -2.95 -5.60
C VAL A 127 -15.04 -2.61 -6.15
N SER A 128 -14.18 -2.02 -5.33
CA SER A 128 -12.81 -1.68 -5.75
C SER A 128 -12.02 -2.90 -6.20
N ARG A 129 -12.22 -4.06 -5.54
CA ARG A 129 -11.55 -5.31 -5.93
C ARG A 129 -12.08 -5.83 -7.27
N ALA A 130 -13.39 -5.80 -7.48
CA ALA A 130 -14.01 -6.25 -8.73
C ALA A 130 -13.53 -5.41 -9.91
N VAL A 131 -13.51 -4.08 -9.76
CA VAL A 131 -13.02 -3.17 -10.80
C VAL A 131 -11.54 -3.41 -11.14
N ARG A 132 -10.70 -3.61 -10.13
CA ARG A 132 -9.26 -3.90 -10.30
C ARG A 132 -8.96 -5.29 -10.87
N ALA A 133 -9.94 -6.16 -10.99
CA ALA A 133 -9.77 -7.44 -11.67
C ALA A 133 -9.66 -7.27 -13.22
N ASN A 134 -10.11 -6.13 -13.76
CA ASN A 134 -9.89 -5.80 -15.16
C ASN A 134 -8.42 -5.39 -15.36
N PRO A 135 -7.68 -6.01 -16.28
CA PRO A 135 -6.26 -5.75 -16.50
C PRO A 135 -5.94 -4.30 -16.90
N TRP A 136 -6.85 -3.59 -17.54
CA TRP A 136 -6.65 -2.19 -17.89
C TRP A 136 -6.67 -1.24 -16.69
N VAL A 137 -7.19 -1.68 -15.53
CA VAL A 137 -7.38 -0.81 -14.37
C VAL A 137 -6.12 -0.74 -13.50
N ALA A 138 -5.40 0.35 -13.60
CA ALA A 138 -4.26 0.69 -12.72
C ALA A 138 -4.72 1.08 -11.31
N GLY A 139 -5.87 1.74 -11.19
CA GLY A 139 -6.42 2.17 -9.92
C GLY A 139 -7.91 2.46 -10.01
N ALA A 140 -8.61 2.27 -8.88
CA ALA A 140 -10.03 2.58 -8.78
C ALA A 140 -10.32 3.23 -7.43
N GLU A 141 -10.97 4.37 -7.45
CA GLU A 141 -11.48 5.07 -6.29
C GLU A 141 -13.00 5.01 -6.29
N VAL A 142 -13.60 4.69 -5.16
CA VAL A 142 -15.04 4.50 -5.04
C VAL A 142 -15.59 5.47 -4.01
N HIS A 143 -16.45 6.37 -4.45
CA HIS A 143 -17.04 7.42 -3.65
C HIS A 143 -18.55 7.24 -3.51
N ARG A 144 -19.09 7.62 -2.35
CA ARG A 144 -20.52 7.69 -2.11
C ARG A 144 -20.98 9.12 -2.34
N ILE A 145 -21.90 9.30 -3.27
CA ILE A 145 -22.61 10.55 -3.46
C ILE A 145 -24.01 10.38 -2.90
N LEU A 146 -24.16 10.80 -1.65
CA LEU A 146 -25.44 10.64 -0.93
C LEU A 146 -26.55 11.45 -1.62
N PRO A 147 -27.79 10.96 -1.56
CA PRO A 147 -28.24 9.79 -0.77
C PRO A 147 -28.18 8.44 -1.47
N HIS A 148 -27.98 8.33 -2.79
CA HIS A 148 -28.31 7.11 -3.57
C HIS A 148 -27.38 6.83 -4.75
N THR A 149 -26.21 7.46 -4.84
CA THR A 149 -25.31 7.28 -5.97
C THR A 149 -23.94 6.77 -5.51
N ILE A 150 -23.39 5.82 -6.27
CA ILE A 150 -22.00 5.38 -6.16
C ILE A 150 -21.24 5.89 -7.37
N ALA A 151 -20.18 6.65 -7.16
CA ALA A 151 -19.25 7.09 -8.19
C ALA A 151 -17.97 6.26 -8.13
N ILE A 152 -17.55 5.73 -9.27
CA ILE A 152 -16.33 4.96 -9.43
C ILE A 152 -15.44 5.72 -10.41
N GLU A 153 -14.32 6.21 -9.92
CA GLU A 153 -13.29 6.86 -10.72
C GLU A 153 -12.18 5.85 -11.01
N ILE A 154 -11.94 5.62 -12.29
CA ILE A 154 -10.97 4.63 -12.76
C ILE A 154 -9.79 5.37 -13.36
N ARG A 155 -8.61 4.88 -13.04
CA ARG A 155 -7.37 5.22 -13.72
C ARG A 155 -6.89 3.98 -14.45
N GLU A 156 -6.83 4.06 -15.76
CA GLU A 156 -6.31 2.97 -16.61
C GLU A 156 -4.79 3.01 -16.72
N HIS A 157 -4.20 1.84 -17.00
CA HIS A 157 -2.83 1.74 -17.45
C HIS A 157 -2.66 2.38 -18.82
N ALA A 158 -1.59 3.15 -19.00
CA ALA A 158 -1.15 3.62 -20.31
C ALA A 158 -0.04 2.68 -20.79
N ALA A 159 -0.27 1.96 -21.88
CA ALA A 159 0.74 1.10 -22.48
C ALA A 159 1.90 1.97 -23.04
N ALA A 160 3.13 1.61 -22.71
CA ALA A 160 4.35 2.29 -23.15
C ALA A 160 5.26 1.36 -23.96
N ALA A 161 5.09 0.05 -23.85
CA ALA A 161 5.84 -0.96 -24.60
C ALA A 161 5.07 -2.28 -24.64
N ILE A 162 5.50 -3.17 -25.52
CA ILE A 162 5.15 -4.59 -25.52
C ILE A 162 6.37 -5.37 -25.03
N VAL A 163 6.19 -6.23 -24.02
CA VAL A 163 7.28 -7.04 -23.46
C VAL A 163 7.06 -8.51 -23.81
N ALA A 164 8.06 -9.16 -24.38
CA ALA A 164 8.04 -10.58 -24.70
C ALA A 164 8.49 -11.42 -23.50
N LEU A 165 7.54 -12.04 -22.80
CA LEU A 165 7.77 -12.95 -21.68
C LEU A 165 7.27 -14.37 -21.99
N GLY A 166 7.69 -14.90 -23.15
CA GLY A 166 7.12 -16.12 -23.74
C GLY A 166 5.84 -15.84 -24.54
N GLU A 167 4.99 -14.96 -24.08
CA GLU A 167 3.90 -14.29 -24.79
C GLU A 167 4.11 -12.78 -24.74
N LEU A 168 3.34 -12.03 -25.50
CA LEU A 168 3.44 -10.57 -25.59
C LEU A 168 2.50 -9.94 -24.55
N TYR A 169 3.05 -9.04 -23.77
CA TYR A 169 2.33 -8.29 -22.73
C TYR A 169 2.49 -6.80 -22.94
N LEU A 170 1.42 -6.05 -22.76
CA LEU A 170 1.48 -4.61 -22.64
C LEU A 170 2.11 -4.24 -21.31
N ALA A 171 3.09 -3.36 -21.33
CA ALA A 171 3.73 -2.81 -20.13
C ALA A 171 3.51 -1.30 -20.05
N ASP A 172 3.36 -0.81 -18.84
CA ASP A 172 3.27 0.64 -18.58
C ASP A 172 4.66 1.31 -18.54
N ALA A 173 4.67 2.63 -18.39
CA ALA A 173 5.90 3.41 -18.33
C ALA A 173 6.79 3.08 -17.10
N SER A 174 6.27 2.38 -16.10
CA SER A 174 7.05 1.88 -14.97
C SER A 174 7.75 0.55 -15.27
N GLY A 175 7.46 -0.04 -16.42
CA GLY A 175 8.01 -1.30 -16.89
C GLY A 175 7.26 -2.54 -16.42
N HIS A 176 6.12 -2.37 -15.78
CA HIS A 176 5.33 -3.51 -15.31
C HIS A 176 4.33 -3.97 -16.38
N PRO A 177 4.36 -5.26 -16.77
CA PRO A 177 3.36 -5.83 -17.65
C PRO A 177 2.04 -5.96 -16.90
N PHE A 178 0.94 -5.55 -17.54
CA PHE A 178 -0.39 -5.53 -16.92
C PHE A 178 -1.44 -6.34 -17.68
N LYS A 179 -1.32 -6.49 -19.01
CA LYS A 179 -2.27 -7.22 -19.84
C LYS A 179 -1.54 -7.99 -20.95
N ARG A 180 -2.01 -9.17 -21.30
CA ARG A 180 -1.58 -9.83 -22.54
C ARG A 180 -2.02 -8.99 -23.74
N ALA A 181 -1.09 -8.73 -24.66
CA ALA A 181 -1.36 -7.93 -25.84
C ALA A 181 -2.19 -8.71 -26.87
N GLU A 182 -3.21 -8.09 -27.39
CA GLU A 182 -4.06 -8.61 -28.45
C GLU A 182 -3.75 -7.84 -29.73
N LEU A 183 -2.66 -8.22 -30.42
CA LEU A 183 -2.18 -7.49 -31.60
C LEU A 183 -3.18 -7.47 -32.74
N GLU A 184 -4.03 -8.49 -32.83
CA GLU A 184 -5.09 -8.59 -33.87
C GLU A 184 -6.12 -7.45 -33.75
N THR A 185 -6.29 -6.89 -32.55
CA THR A 185 -7.18 -5.75 -32.30
C THR A 185 -6.49 -4.39 -32.44
N GLY A 186 -5.19 -4.37 -32.78
CA GLY A 186 -4.38 -3.15 -32.89
C GLY A 186 -3.78 -2.68 -31.56
N GLU A 187 -3.92 -3.48 -30.48
CA GLU A 187 -3.30 -3.13 -29.21
C GLU A 187 -1.76 -3.06 -29.33
N GLY A 188 -1.19 -1.97 -28.84
CA GLY A 188 0.25 -1.76 -28.85
C GLY A 188 0.81 -1.29 -30.20
N GLU A 189 -0.05 -0.90 -31.15
CA GLU A 189 0.43 -0.30 -32.41
C GLU A 189 1.30 0.93 -32.15
N GLY A 190 2.46 0.97 -32.79
CA GLY A 190 3.44 2.05 -32.61
C GLY A 190 4.28 1.96 -31.34
N LEU A 191 4.09 0.95 -30.49
CA LEU A 191 4.92 0.70 -29.33
C LEU A 191 6.12 -0.20 -29.67
N PRO A 192 7.27 -0.05 -28.98
CA PRO A 192 8.42 -0.94 -29.15
C PRO A 192 8.12 -2.32 -28.57
N ILE A 193 8.65 -3.36 -29.23
CA ILE A 193 8.68 -4.70 -28.65
C ILE A 193 9.99 -4.87 -27.90
N ILE A 194 9.91 -5.14 -26.60
CA ILE A 194 11.08 -5.38 -25.74
C ILE A 194 11.27 -6.89 -25.60
N THR A 195 12.46 -7.37 -25.96
CA THR A 195 12.84 -8.79 -25.93
C THR A 195 14.09 -9.02 -25.08
N GLY A 196 14.44 -10.29 -24.86
CA GLY A 196 15.63 -10.69 -24.10
C GLY A 196 15.39 -10.85 -22.61
N ILE A 197 14.21 -10.50 -22.10
CA ILE A 197 13.83 -10.69 -20.69
C ILE A 197 13.13 -12.05 -20.56
N GLU A 198 13.75 -12.96 -19.83
CA GLU A 198 13.14 -14.27 -19.60
C GLU A 198 12.01 -14.20 -18.57
N ARG A 199 10.92 -14.94 -18.82
CA ARG A 199 9.80 -15.04 -17.89
C ARG A 199 10.21 -15.51 -16.50
N THR A 200 11.17 -16.43 -16.42
CA THR A 200 11.72 -16.94 -15.18
C THR A 200 12.45 -15.87 -14.38
N SER A 201 13.25 -15.06 -15.05
CA SER A 201 13.96 -13.92 -14.46
C SER A 201 12.99 -12.85 -13.97
N TYR A 202 11.96 -12.55 -14.78
CA TYR A 202 10.89 -11.64 -14.36
C TYR A 202 10.17 -12.13 -13.12
N ALA A 203 9.79 -13.43 -13.07
CA ALA A 203 9.09 -14.01 -11.92
C ALA A 203 9.95 -14.04 -10.65
N ALA A 204 11.27 -14.20 -10.79
CA ALA A 204 12.19 -14.23 -9.67
C ALA A 204 12.41 -12.84 -9.03
N ASN A 205 12.47 -11.78 -9.85
CA ASN A 205 12.63 -10.41 -9.38
C ASN A 205 11.88 -9.43 -10.29
N PRO A 206 10.57 -9.24 -10.07
CA PRO A 206 9.73 -8.38 -10.92
C PRO A 206 10.20 -6.92 -10.97
N ASP A 207 10.66 -6.38 -9.84
CA ASP A 207 11.08 -4.97 -9.76
C ASP A 207 12.37 -4.70 -10.54
N ALA A 208 13.33 -5.60 -10.46
CA ALA A 208 14.57 -5.49 -11.24
C ALA A 208 14.28 -5.63 -12.74
N ALA A 209 13.46 -6.60 -13.13
CA ALA A 209 13.07 -6.78 -14.52
C ALA A 209 12.25 -5.58 -15.05
N ALA A 210 11.34 -5.04 -14.25
CA ALA A 210 10.61 -3.81 -14.59
C ALA A 210 11.55 -2.60 -14.75
N ALA A 211 12.61 -2.50 -13.95
CA ALA A 211 13.63 -1.48 -14.12
C ALA A 211 14.32 -1.61 -15.49
N THR A 212 14.67 -2.82 -15.89
CA THR A 212 15.25 -3.11 -17.22
C THR A 212 14.29 -2.72 -18.35
N VAL A 213 13.00 -3.08 -18.23
CA VAL A 213 11.98 -2.67 -19.21
C VAL A 213 11.87 -1.15 -19.29
N ARG A 214 11.86 -0.46 -18.15
CA ARG A 214 11.79 1.02 -18.09
C ARG A 214 12.98 1.67 -18.79
N GLU A 215 14.18 1.11 -18.61
CA GLU A 215 15.40 1.58 -19.30
C GLU A 215 15.29 1.37 -20.82
N ALA A 216 14.78 0.24 -21.26
CA ALA A 216 14.51 -0.02 -22.68
C ALA A 216 13.49 0.95 -23.27
N ILE A 217 12.41 1.27 -22.54
CA ILE A 217 11.42 2.29 -22.93
C ILE A 217 12.08 3.66 -23.04
N ALA A 218 12.95 4.03 -22.10
CA ALA A 218 13.68 5.30 -22.11
C ALA A 218 14.63 5.39 -23.31
N ALA A 219 15.30 4.28 -23.64
CA ALA A 219 16.15 4.19 -24.82
C ALA A 219 15.36 4.44 -26.10
N TRP A 220 14.26 3.74 -26.27
CA TRP A 220 13.37 3.92 -27.42
C TRP A 220 12.82 5.35 -27.50
N SER A 221 12.34 5.92 -26.41
CA SER A 221 11.83 7.30 -26.38
C SER A 221 12.89 8.32 -26.78
N SER A 222 14.13 8.14 -26.30
CA SER A 222 15.25 9.00 -26.66
C SER A 222 15.65 8.86 -28.13
N TRP A 223 15.47 7.67 -28.70
CA TRP A 223 15.70 7.43 -30.12
C TRP A 223 14.69 8.16 -31.01
N GLN A 224 13.41 8.13 -30.63
CA GLN A 224 12.31 8.77 -31.35
C GLN A 224 12.42 10.30 -31.43
N SER A 225 13.22 10.90 -30.58
CA SER A 225 13.35 12.37 -30.49
C SER A 225 14.16 12.98 -31.68
N ALA A 226 14.73 12.16 -32.57
CA ALA A 226 15.55 12.61 -33.74
C ALA A 226 15.08 11.93 -35.02
N VAL A 227 15.52 12.45 -36.17
CA VAL A 227 15.26 11.86 -37.49
C VAL A 227 16.20 10.67 -37.70
N ARG A 228 15.78 9.51 -37.21
CA ARG A 228 16.49 8.23 -37.26
C ARG A 228 15.61 7.15 -37.88
N PRO A 229 16.16 6.01 -38.31
CA PRO A 229 15.38 4.86 -38.75
C PRO A 229 14.42 4.39 -37.65
N ALA A 230 13.19 4.02 -38.01
CA ALA A 230 12.19 3.57 -37.07
C ALA A 230 12.58 2.23 -36.44
N ILE A 231 12.49 2.15 -35.12
CA ILE A 231 12.78 0.95 -34.33
C ILE A 231 11.48 0.18 -34.05
N GLY A 232 11.56 -1.14 -34.24
CA GLY A 232 10.50 -2.07 -33.91
C GLY A 232 10.79 -2.88 -32.65
N GLU A 233 12.07 -3.19 -32.42
CA GLU A 233 12.45 -4.06 -31.32
C GLU A 233 13.61 -3.44 -30.52
N VAL A 234 13.50 -3.56 -29.20
CA VAL A 234 14.57 -3.25 -28.25
C VAL A 234 14.95 -4.55 -27.55
N HIS A 235 16.08 -5.10 -27.93
CA HIS A 235 16.59 -6.33 -27.31
C HIS A 235 17.49 -5.98 -26.14
N VAL A 236 17.26 -6.59 -24.99
CA VAL A 236 18.10 -6.45 -23.79
C VAL A 236 18.72 -7.80 -23.46
N ASP A 237 20.03 -7.88 -23.50
CA ASP A 237 20.70 -9.14 -23.16
C ASP A 237 20.74 -9.39 -21.62
N PRO A 238 21.12 -10.60 -21.16
CA PRO A 238 21.20 -10.90 -19.73
C PRO A 238 22.19 -10.04 -18.93
N HIS A 239 23.08 -9.32 -19.60
CA HIS A 239 24.07 -8.42 -19.00
C HIS A 239 23.61 -6.95 -19.02
N GLY A 240 22.38 -6.69 -19.49
CA GLY A 240 21.81 -5.35 -19.61
C GLY A 240 22.28 -4.56 -20.82
N ALA A 241 22.94 -5.19 -21.81
CA ALA A 241 23.27 -4.52 -23.03
C ALA A 241 22.06 -4.37 -23.96
N VAL A 242 21.86 -3.18 -24.49
CA VAL A 242 20.72 -2.83 -25.33
C VAL A 242 21.13 -2.84 -26.79
N THR A 243 20.33 -3.54 -27.60
CA THR A 243 20.41 -3.55 -29.07
C THR A 243 19.07 -3.08 -29.63
N LEU A 244 19.10 -2.07 -30.49
CA LEU A 244 17.93 -1.56 -31.19
C LEU A 244 17.87 -2.18 -32.59
N HIS A 245 16.70 -2.74 -32.93
CA HIS A 245 16.47 -3.29 -34.26
C HIS A 245 15.52 -2.40 -35.05
N THR A 246 15.98 -1.92 -36.21
CA THR A 246 15.17 -1.07 -37.08
C THR A 246 14.42 -1.91 -38.12
N TYR A 247 13.32 -1.38 -38.64
CA TYR A 247 12.50 -2.06 -39.67
C TYR A 247 13.07 -1.93 -41.08
N ASP A 248 13.36 -0.68 -41.50
CA ASP A 248 13.83 -0.39 -42.84
C ASP A 248 14.81 0.78 -42.84
N PRO A 249 16.07 0.53 -43.20
CA PRO A 249 16.67 -0.79 -43.39
C PRO A 249 16.78 -1.59 -42.09
N ALA A 250 16.76 -2.93 -42.16
CA ALA A 250 16.88 -3.82 -41.02
C ALA A 250 18.32 -3.82 -40.47
N ILE A 251 18.62 -3.00 -39.47
CA ILE A 251 19.93 -2.80 -38.86
C ILE A 251 19.86 -3.10 -37.37
N ALA A 252 20.86 -3.80 -36.86
CA ALA A 252 21.05 -3.98 -35.40
C ALA A 252 22.01 -2.89 -34.89
N ILE A 253 21.52 -2.04 -33.98
CA ILE A 253 22.32 -0.95 -33.41
C ILE A 253 22.63 -1.33 -31.98
N GLN A 254 23.84 -1.74 -31.72
CA GLN A 254 24.34 -2.19 -30.43
C GLN A 254 24.81 -0.98 -29.62
N LEU A 255 24.07 -0.63 -28.59
CA LEU A 255 24.38 0.48 -27.71
C LEU A 255 25.20 0.07 -26.47
N GLY A 256 25.33 -1.24 -26.22
CA GLY A 256 26.01 -1.77 -25.03
C GLY A 256 25.18 -1.67 -23.76
N ALA A 257 25.81 -2.02 -22.63
CA ALA A 257 25.11 -2.05 -21.33
C ALA A 257 24.67 -0.65 -20.87
N VAL A 258 23.46 -0.60 -20.34
CA VAL A 258 22.84 0.59 -19.77
C VAL A 258 23.00 0.53 -18.27
N GLY A 259 23.35 1.64 -17.64
CA GLY A 259 23.37 1.76 -16.18
C GLY A 259 24.55 1.12 -15.45
N THR A 260 25.42 0.36 -16.12
CA THR A 260 26.73 0.02 -15.56
C THR A 260 27.77 0.95 -16.18
N PRO A 261 28.39 1.87 -15.43
CA PRO A 261 29.63 2.44 -15.88
C PRO A 261 30.57 1.25 -16.04
N ASP A 262 31.04 1.02 -17.28
CA ASP A 262 32.17 0.12 -17.47
C ASP A 262 33.21 0.57 -16.45
N ALA A 263 33.63 -0.31 -15.54
CA ALA A 263 34.47 0.05 -14.39
C ALA A 263 35.84 0.62 -14.80
N ARG A 264 36.02 0.88 -16.09
CA ARG A 264 37.19 1.51 -16.73
C ARG A 264 36.91 2.92 -17.26
N ASP A 265 35.63 3.36 -17.30
CA ASP A 265 35.24 4.68 -17.77
C ASP A 265 34.82 5.56 -16.60
N ALA A 266 35.81 6.24 -16.06
CA ALA A 266 35.85 7.43 -15.21
C ALA A 266 34.72 7.66 -14.18
N PRO A 267 35.05 7.81 -12.86
CA PRO A 267 34.11 8.05 -11.77
C PRO A 267 33.46 9.45 -11.73
N ASP A 268 33.74 10.33 -12.71
CA ASP A 268 33.37 11.75 -12.62
C ASP A 268 32.45 12.26 -13.75
N ALA A 269 31.75 11.39 -14.50
CA ALA A 269 30.75 11.87 -15.45
C ALA A 269 29.44 12.26 -14.72
N PRO A 270 29.05 13.54 -14.69
CA PRO A 270 27.76 13.96 -14.17
C PRO A 270 26.66 13.56 -15.17
N GLY A 271 25.99 12.45 -14.90
CA GLY A 271 24.85 12.05 -15.70
C GLY A 271 24.44 10.62 -15.41
N GLY A 272 23.16 10.43 -15.00
CA GLY A 272 22.57 9.11 -14.87
C GLY A 272 22.52 8.34 -16.21
N PRO A 273 21.95 7.13 -16.26
CA PRO A 273 21.88 6.23 -17.43
C PRO A 273 21.47 6.92 -18.74
N SER A 274 20.58 7.89 -18.65
CA SER A 274 20.08 8.70 -19.79
C SER A 274 21.17 9.54 -20.47
N ALA A 275 22.15 10.06 -19.74
CA ALA A 275 23.21 10.88 -20.29
C ALA A 275 24.19 10.02 -21.13
N THR A 276 24.44 8.80 -20.68
CA THR A 276 25.27 7.83 -21.41
C THR A 276 24.62 7.39 -22.72
N PHE A 277 23.28 7.23 -22.72
CA PHE A 277 22.51 6.94 -23.93
C PHE A 277 22.56 8.09 -24.92
N GLY A 278 22.33 9.32 -24.49
CA GLY A 278 22.33 10.49 -25.33
C GLY A 278 23.68 10.65 -26.08
N ALA A 279 24.80 10.46 -25.39
CA ALA A 279 26.15 10.52 -26.01
C ALA A 279 26.33 9.45 -27.08
N ARG A 280 25.93 8.21 -26.83
CA ARG A 280 25.99 7.10 -27.79
C ARG A 280 25.10 7.33 -29.01
N MET A 281 23.94 7.93 -28.81
CA MET A 281 23.04 8.29 -29.92
C MET A 281 23.62 9.39 -30.78
N HIS A 282 24.27 10.39 -30.20
CA HIS A 282 25.00 11.41 -30.98
C HIS A 282 26.15 10.80 -31.79
N THR A 283 26.87 9.84 -31.23
CA THR A 283 27.94 9.11 -31.94
C THR A 283 27.34 8.29 -33.09
N PHE A 284 26.20 7.64 -32.89
CA PHE A 284 25.46 6.99 -33.98
C PHE A 284 25.07 7.98 -35.06
N ASP A 285 24.48 9.12 -34.72
CA ASP A 285 24.04 10.14 -35.67
C ASP A 285 25.21 10.64 -36.57
N ALA A 286 26.38 10.89 -35.96
CA ALA A 286 27.57 11.29 -36.68
C ALA A 286 28.04 10.21 -37.65
N ALA A 287 28.08 8.95 -37.21
CA ALA A 287 28.44 7.81 -38.04
C ALA A 287 27.45 7.59 -39.19
N TRP A 288 26.14 7.63 -38.87
CA TRP A 288 25.05 7.44 -39.83
C TRP A 288 25.04 8.55 -40.91
N ALA A 289 25.27 9.80 -40.52
CA ALA A 289 25.39 10.93 -41.45
C ALA A 289 26.58 10.80 -42.39
N GLY A 290 27.66 10.16 -41.95
CA GLY A 290 28.83 9.92 -42.75
C GLY A 290 28.69 8.82 -43.83
N LEU A 291 27.64 7.97 -43.73
CA LEU A 291 27.39 6.91 -44.71
C LEU A 291 26.58 7.43 -45.90
N ASN A 292 26.99 7.03 -47.10
CA ASN A 292 26.19 7.27 -48.31
C ASN A 292 25.01 6.27 -48.39
N ASP A 293 24.08 6.50 -49.32
CA ASP A 293 22.83 5.69 -49.43
C ASP A 293 23.14 4.22 -49.79
N ALA A 294 24.15 3.93 -50.58
CA ALA A 294 24.57 2.58 -50.92
C ALA A 294 25.16 1.85 -49.69
N GLU A 295 25.95 2.54 -48.89
CA GLU A 295 26.52 2.03 -47.63
C GLU A 295 25.41 1.81 -46.60
N ARG A 296 24.47 2.74 -46.46
CA ARG A 296 23.30 2.59 -45.57
C ARG A 296 22.48 1.35 -45.94
N ALA A 297 22.19 1.13 -47.20
CA ALA A 297 21.45 -0.04 -47.70
C ALA A 297 22.15 -1.38 -47.39
N ARG A 298 23.49 -1.39 -47.38
CA ARG A 298 24.32 -2.58 -47.08
C ARG A 298 24.63 -2.75 -45.61
N THR A 299 24.35 -1.76 -44.77
CA THR A 299 24.60 -1.84 -43.32
C THR A 299 23.75 -2.89 -42.69
N ARG A 300 24.32 -3.76 -41.84
CA ARG A 300 23.62 -4.81 -41.08
C ARG A 300 23.70 -4.58 -39.58
N ALA A 301 24.81 -4.05 -39.11
CA ALA A 301 24.96 -3.71 -37.72
C ALA A 301 25.82 -2.49 -37.51
N ILE A 302 25.52 -1.72 -36.48
CA ILE A 302 26.33 -0.61 -36.02
C ILE A 302 26.60 -0.82 -34.53
N HIS A 303 27.86 -0.96 -34.17
CA HIS A 303 28.26 -1.05 -32.76
C HIS A 303 28.79 0.30 -32.31
N VAL A 304 28.07 0.91 -31.35
CA VAL A 304 28.47 2.18 -30.75
C VAL A 304 29.22 1.87 -29.47
N GLY A 305 30.53 2.02 -29.48
CA GLY A 305 31.39 1.79 -28.33
C GLY A 305 31.10 2.76 -27.16
N ALA A 306 31.67 2.45 -26.01
CA ALA A 306 31.62 3.35 -24.85
C ALA A 306 32.35 4.66 -25.08
N ARG A 307 33.36 4.65 -26.00
CA ARG A 307 34.09 5.85 -26.40
C ARG A 307 33.39 6.59 -27.53
N PRO A 308 33.20 7.91 -27.41
CA PRO A 308 32.41 8.70 -28.36
C PRO A 308 32.99 8.74 -29.79
N ASP A 309 34.24 8.30 -29.99
CA ASP A 309 34.96 8.27 -31.27
C ASP A 309 35.07 6.86 -31.87
N HIS A 310 34.44 5.85 -31.26
CA HIS A 310 34.58 4.46 -31.69
C HIS A 310 33.25 3.87 -32.13
N VAL A 311 33.05 3.83 -33.44
CA VAL A 311 31.89 3.17 -34.08
C VAL A 311 32.42 2.14 -35.07
N THR A 312 31.82 0.94 -34.99
CA THR A 312 32.11 -0.10 -35.97
C THR A 312 30.86 -0.35 -36.80
N VAL A 313 30.97 -0.24 -38.12
CA VAL A 313 29.88 -0.52 -39.05
C VAL A 313 30.15 -1.85 -39.74
N ALA A 314 29.20 -2.78 -39.66
CA ALA A 314 29.25 -4.06 -40.34
C ALA A 314 28.34 -4.02 -41.57
N PHE A 315 28.90 -4.33 -42.74
CA PHE A 315 28.17 -4.41 -43.99
C PHE A 315 27.83 -5.84 -44.39
N ALA A 316 26.79 -6.02 -45.20
CA ALA A 316 26.49 -7.31 -45.80
C ALA A 316 27.70 -7.73 -46.69
N LYS A 317 28.05 -9.02 -46.62
CA LYS A 317 28.97 -9.59 -47.58
C LYS A 317 28.28 -9.66 -48.93
N ASP A 318 29.01 -9.27 -49.97
CA ASP A 318 28.59 -9.47 -51.37
C ASP A 318 28.49 -10.93 -51.71
#